data_1721f238c2243a408e2002fb847a36de
#
_entry.id   1721f238c2243a408e2002fb847a36de
#
_cell.length_a   1.000
_cell.length_b   1.000
_cell.length_c   1.000
_cell.angle_alpha   90.00
_cell.angle_beta   90.00
_cell.angle_gamma   90.00
#
_symmetry.space_group_name_H-M   'P 1'
#
loop_
_entity.id
_entity.type
_entity.pdbx_description
1 polymer ?
#
loop_
_entity_poly.entity_id
_entity_poly.type
_entity_poly.pdbx_seq_one_letter_code
_entity_poly.pdbx_strand_id
1 'polypeptide(L)' 'MEEVYNTIQLDKDIETISEVVDRFYNVIWCQQDNSFNFDKLNKAEQIQLIGIYKDATQLKSDLLKYKSWFKK' A
#
# COMPACT_ATOMS: atom_id res chain seq x y z
N MET A 1 11.18 -26.74 -11.61
CA MET A 1 10.14 -25.95 -12.20
C MET A 1 10.05 -24.59 -11.54
N GLU A 2 9.88 -23.66 -12.33
CA GLU A 2 9.90 -22.33 -11.76
C GLU A 2 8.58 -21.99 -11.13
N GLU A 3 8.64 -21.08 -10.22
CA GLU A 3 7.51 -20.59 -9.52
C GLU A 3 6.62 -19.78 -10.43
N VAL A 4 5.34 -20.05 -10.40
CA VAL A 4 4.39 -19.28 -11.18
C VAL A 4 3.55 -18.45 -10.24
N TYR A 5 3.51 -17.16 -10.49
CA TYR A 5 2.71 -16.25 -9.71
C TYR A 5 1.26 -16.43 -10.10
N ASN A 6 0.50 -17.08 -9.23
CA ASN A 6 -0.87 -17.43 -9.54
C ASN A 6 -1.86 -16.47 -8.88
N THR A 7 -3.14 -16.64 -9.20
CA THR A 7 -4.15 -15.69 -8.72
C THR A 7 -4.34 -15.74 -7.22
N ILE A 8 -4.11 -16.91 -6.60
CA ILE A 8 -4.24 -17.00 -5.15
C ILE A 8 -3.17 -16.15 -4.47
N GLN A 9 -1.94 -16.28 -4.94
CA GLN A 9 -0.85 -15.49 -4.36
C GLN A 9 -1.07 -14.00 -4.64
N LEU A 10 -1.53 -13.69 -5.84
CA LEU A 10 -1.80 -12.30 -6.21
C LEU A 10 -2.90 -11.70 -5.34
N ASP A 11 -3.96 -12.47 -5.08
CA ASP A 11 -5.04 -11.98 -4.21
C ASP A 11 -4.53 -11.68 -2.81
N LYS A 12 -3.67 -12.54 -2.29
CA LYS A 12 -3.08 -12.30 -0.98
C LYS A 12 -2.22 -11.05 -0.97
N ASP A 13 -1.46 -10.85 -2.02
CA ASP A 13 -0.60 -9.67 -2.11
C ASP A 13 -1.43 -8.40 -2.19
N ILE A 14 -2.52 -8.43 -2.95
CA ILE A 14 -3.41 -7.28 -3.06
C ILE A 14 -4.03 -6.97 -1.70
N GLU A 15 -4.46 -8.02 -0.99
CA GLU A 15 -5.03 -7.82 0.33
C GLU A 15 -4.02 -7.20 1.28
N THR A 16 -2.80 -7.69 1.25
CA THR A 16 -1.74 -7.18 2.12
C THR A 16 -1.44 -5.72 1.81
N ILE A 17 -1.30 -5.38 0.52
CA ILE A 17 -0.99 -4.00 0.17
C ILE A 17 -2.17 -3.08 0.48
N SER A 18 -3.39 -3.58 0.39
CA SER A 18 -4.57 -2.80 0.76
C SER A 18 -4.54 -2.44 2.25
N GLU A 19 -4.14 -3.38 3.08
CA GLU A 19 -4.01 -3.11 4.51
C GLU A 19 -2.93 -2.07 4.79
N VAL A 20 -1.82 -2.16 4.07
CA VAL A 20 -0.75 -1.19 4.23
C VAL A 20 -1.22 0.20 3.83
N VAL A 21 -1.90 0.30 2.71
CA VAL A 21 -2.42 1.57 2.23
C VAL A 21 -3.39 2.16 3.26
N ASP A 22 -4.29 1.34 3.80
CA ASP A 22 -5.24 1.81 4.81
C ASP A 22 -4.54 2.32 6.05
N ARG A 23 -3.50 1.61 6.49
CA ARG A 23 -2.77 2.04 7.67
C ARG A 23 -2.07 3.37 7.43
N PHE A 24 -1.45 3.53 6.27
CA PHE A 24 -0.81 4.81 5.96
C PHE A 24 -1.82 5.92 5.88
N TYR A 25 -2.98 5.65 5.30
CA TYR A 25 -4.03 6.65 5.25
C TYR A 25 -4.40 7.12 6.65
N ASN A 26 -4.60 6.17 7.57
CA ASN A 26 -4.97 6.52 8.93
C ASN A 26 -3.89 7.29 9.65
N VAL A 27 -2.63 6.92 9.41
CA VAL A 27 -1.52 7.61 10.05
C VAL A 27 -1.41 9.05 9.56
N ILE A 28 -1.55 9.24 8.26
CA ILE A 28 -1.30 10.55 7.66
C ILE A 28 -2.48 11.49 7.82
N TRP A 29 -3.67 10.99 7.58
CA TRP A 29 -4.86 11.88 7.54
C TRP A 29 -5.78 11.73 8.75
N CYS A 30 -5.92 10.53 9.28
CA CYS A 30 -6.82 10.32 10.41
C CYS A 30 -6.10 10.31 11.75
N GLN A 31 -4.82 9.99 11.72
CA GLN A 31 -3.96 10.00 12.90
C GLN A 31 -4.57 9.22 14.07
N GLN A 32 -5.12 8.06 13.77
CA GLN A 32 -5.76 7.25 14.79
C GLN A 32 -4.78 6.49 15.66
N ASP A 33 -3.58 6.30 15.18
CA ASP A 33 -2.56 5.58 15.93
C ASP A 33 -1.80 6.54 16.80
N ASN A 34 -2.05 6.50 18.10
CA ASN A 34 -1.44 7.43 19.03
C ASN A 34 0.04 7.19 19.23
N SER A 35 0.56 6.05 18.81
CA SER A 35 1.98 5.77 18.95
C SER A 35 2.80 6.48 17.89
N PHE A 36 2.17 7.04 16.88
CA PHE A 36 2.85 7.74 15.81
C PHE A 36 2.13 9.05 15.55
N ASN A 37 2.86 10.13 15.61
CA ASN A 37 2.29 11.46 15.40
C ASN A 37 2.91 12.06 14.14
N PHE A 38 2.14 12.07 13.08
CA PHE A 38 2.60 12.60 11.81
C PHE A 38 3.01 14.07 11.90
N ASP A 39 2.28 14.83 12.71
CA ASP A 39 2.52 16.26 12.82
C ASP A 39 3.87 16.57 13.47
N LYS A 40 4.43 15.62 14.21
CA LYS A 40 5.73 15.85 14.87
C LYS A 40 6.90 15.60 13.94
N LEU A 41 6.66 15.08 12.77
CA LEU A 41 7.72 14.88 11.80
C LEU A 41 8.08 16.21 11.16
N ASN A 42 9.33 16.33 10.75
CA ASN A 42 9.71 17.53 10.01
C ASN A 42 9.14 17.45 8.59
N LYS A 43 9.24 18.56 7.86
CA LYS A 43 8.59 18.61 6.55
C LYS A 43 9.12 17.57 5.59
N ALA A 44 10.44 17.35 5.59
CA ALA A 44 11.02 16.38 4.69
C ALA A 44 10.50 14.98 4.98
N GLU A 45 10.37 14.64 6.26
CA GLU A 45 9.85 13.32 6.63
C GLU A 45 8.39 13.16 6.26
N GLN A 46 7.61 14.22 6.44
CA GLN A 46 6.20 14.18 6.05
C GLN A 46 6.06 13.94 4.54
N ILE A 47 6.87 14.64 3.76
CA ILE A 47 6.83 14.46 2.31
C ILE A 47 7.22 13.05 1.92
N GLN A 48 8.21 12.48 2.61
CA GLN A 48 8.62 11.10 2.33
C GLN A 48 7.50 10.12 2.63
N LEU A 49 6.80 10.30 3.74
CA LEU A 49 5.71 9.41 4.08
C LEU A 49 4.58 9.47 3.07
N ILE A 50 4.24 10.68 2.64
CA ILE A 50 3.21 10.84 1.62
C ILE A 50 3.65 10.15 0.33
N GLY A 51 4.93 10.26 -0.01
CA GLY A 51 5.46 9.58 -1.19
C GLY A 51 5.32 8.07 -1.10
N ILE A 52 5.61 7.51 0.08
CA ILE A 52 5.46 6.07 0.28
C ILE A 52 4.00 5.67 0.13
N TYR A 53 3.09 6.46 0.68
CA TYR A 53 1.67 6.19 0.54
C TYR A 53 1.25 6.18 -0.93
N LYS A 54 1.72 7.16 -1.69
CA LYS A 54 1.39 7.22 -3.11
C LYS A 54 1.96 6.04 -3.87
N ASP A 55 3.18 5.64 -3.54
CA ASP A 55 3.80 4.50 -4.20
C ASP A 55 3.04 3.21 -3.88
N ALA A 56 2.62 3.04 -2.63
CA ALA A 56 1.86 1.86 -2.25
C ALA A 56 0.52 1.82 -2.95
N THR A 57 -0.13 2.98 -3.06
CA THR A 57 -1.41 3.07 -3.76
C THR A 57 -1.24 2.73 -5.23
N GLN A 58 -0.16 3.20 -5.85
CA GLN A 58 0.11 2.89 -7.25
C GLN A 58 0.36 1.41 -7.43
N LEU A 59 1.11 0.80 -6.51
CA LEU A 59 1.37 -0.64 -6.57
C LEU A 59 0.07 -1.43 -6.49
N LYS A 60 -0.81 -1.03 -5.58
CA LYS A 60 -2.11 -1.69 -5.45
C LYS A 60 -2.87 -1.61 -6.76
N SER A 61 -2.89 -0.44 -7.38
CA SER A 61 -3.57 -0.25 -8.64
C SER A 61 -2.99 -1.13 -9.73
N ASP A 62 -1.66 -1.21 -9.78
CA ASP A 62 -0.98 -2.03 -10.78
C ASP A 62 -1.29 -3.50 -10.58
N LEU A 63 -1.32 -3.96 -9.33
CA LEU A 63 -1.64 -5.35 -9.05
C LEU A 63 -3.07 -5.70 -9.45
N LEU A 64 -3.99 -4.76 -9.27
CA LEU A 64 -5.37 -4.99 -9.69
C LEU A 64 -5.47 -5.11 -11.20
N LYS A 65 -4.71 -4.30 -11.93
CA LYS A 65 -4.66 -4.44 -13.39
C LYS A 65 -4.07 -5.79 -13.79
N TYR A 66 -3.01 -6.18 -13.13
CA TYR A 66 -2.35 -7.46 -13.41
C TYR A 66 -3.32 -8.61 -13.19
N LYS A 67 -4.11 -8.51 -12.13
CA LYS A 67 -5.10 -9.54 -11.84
C LYS A 67 -6.10 -9.68 -12.98
N SER A 68 -6.50 -8.58 -13.59
CA SER A 68 -7.45 -8.65 -14.69
C SER A 68 -6.85 -9.39 -15.90
N TRP A 69 -5.53 -9.33 -16.07
CA TRP A 69 -4.88 -10.07 -17.13
C TRP A 69 -4.93 -11.57 -16.89
N PHE A 70 -4.88 -11.99 -15.64
CA PHE A 70 -4.94 -13.41 -15.30
C PHE A 70 -6.28 -14.01 -15.62
N LYS A 71 -7.31 -13.22 -15.67
CA LYS A 71 -8.66 -13.72 -15.84
C LYS A 71 -9.04 -13.95 -17.28
N LYS A 72 -8.17 -13.72 -18.17
CA LYS A 72 -8.48 -13.92 -19.59
C LYS A 72 -8.65 -15.35 -20.00
#